data_a8cc3aa3e3cdd8a2baf1c99200d18de1
#
_entry.id   a8cc3aa3e3cdd8a2baf1c99200d18de1
#
_cell.length_a   1.000
_cell.length_b   1.000
_cell.length_c   1.000
_cell.angle_alpha   90.00
_cell.angle_beta   90.00
_cell.angle_gamma   90.00
#
_symmetry.space_group_name_H-M   'P 1'
#
loop_
_entity.id
_entity.type
_entity.pdbx_description
1 polymer ?
#
loop_
_entity_poly.entity_id
_entity_poly.type
_entity_poly.pdbx_seq_one_letter_code
_entity_poly.pdbx_strand_id
1 'polypeptide(L)'
;MKFLVVSDIHANPEALSAVLGDALQEDCRGFLCLGDITGYGPDPDACVRLVLAQARDAEMAFVLSGNHDAALTGKIPVEWFNAHAQRSVQYTRSVISEASVEWLDSLEHTARLDNATWASHGSPLEPLTGYLWGGLETAIVFSWMTDSEFSLCFCGHTHEAALYYGKARKKVIAPAPGDAAVFSDVP
;
A
#
# COMPACT_ATOMS: atom_id res chain seq x y z
N MET A 1 -13.28 13.68 -4.88
CA MET A 1 -12.01 13.51 -5.61
C MET A 1 -11.81 12.03 -5.89
N LYS A 2 -11.35 11.65 -7.08
CA LYS A 2 -11.03 10.25 -7.43
C LYS A 2 -9.56 10.00 -7.11
N PHE A 3 -9.28 8.91 -6.39
CA PHE A 3 -7.93 8.50 -6.03
C PHE A 3 -7.48 7.31 -6.86
N LEU A 4 -6.24 7.34 -7.34
CA LEU A 4 -5.50 6.15 -7.68
C LEU A 4 -4.92 5.55 -6.40
N VAL A 5 -5.23 4.29 -6.11
CA VAL A 5 -4.66 3.56 -4.97
C VAL A 5 -3.77 2.44 -5.51
N VAL A 6 -2.51 2.43 -5.09
CA VAL A 6 -1.54 1.39 -5.44
C VAL A 6 -0.87 0.84 -4.19
N SER A 7 -0.46 -0.43 -4.24
CA SER A 7 0.25 -1.11 -3.15
C SER A 7 1.16 -2.19 -3.71
N ASP A 8 2.15 -2.61 -2.92
CA ASP A 8 2.95 -3.81 -3.21
C ASP A 8 3.56 -3.78 -4.61
N ILE A 9 4.20 -2.66 -4.94
CA ILE A 9 4.80 -2.36 -6.26
C ILE A 9 6.01 -3.26 -6.51
N HIS A 10 6.78 -3.51 -5.46
CA HIS A 10 7.89 -4.45 -5.45
C HIS A 10 8.88 -4.26 -6.60
N ALA A 11 9.37 -3.03 -6.77
CA ALA A 11 10.43 -2.69 -7.73
C ALA A 11 10.14 -3.17 -9.17
N ASN A 12 8.86 -3.16 -9.58
CA ASN A 12 8.38 -3.52 -10.92
C ASN A 12 7.89 -2.26 -11.66
N PRO A 13 8.79 -1.50 -12.32
CA PRO A 13 8.42 -0.25 -12.98
C PRO A 13 7.54 -0.46 -14.20
N GLU A 14 7.59 -1.62 -14.86
CA GLU A 14 6.74 -1.92 -16.02
C GLU A 14 5.28 -2.04 -15.58
N ALA A 15 5.02 -2.81 -14.53
CA ALA A 15 3.66 -2.95 -13.98
C ALA A 15 3.14 -1.61 -13.45
N LEU A 16 3.97 -0.88 -12.68
CA LEU A 16 3.60 0.44 -12.17
C LEU A 16 3.28 1.41 -13.31
N SER A 17 4.12 1.47 -14.36
CA SER A 17 3.90 2.35 -15.51
C SER A 17 2.59 2.04 -16.24
N ALA A 18 2.23 0.75 -16.38
CA ALA A 18 0.96 0.34 -16.96
C ALA A 18 -0.23 0.84 -16.15
N VAL A 19 -0.20 0.65 -14.82
CA VAL A 19 -1.25 1.13 -13.90
C VAL A 19 -1.37 2.65 -13.91
N LEU A 20 -0.24 3.38 -13.91
CA LEU A 20 -0.24 4.84 -14.00
C LEU A 20 -0.81 5.32 -15.34
N GLY A 21 -0.51 4.61 -16.43
CA GLY A 21 -1.07 4.89 -17.77
C GLY A 21 -2.59 4.73 -17.81
N ASP A 22 -3.12 3.69 -17.21
CA ASP A 22 -4.58 3.47 -17.11
C ASP A 22 -5.25 4.55 -16.24
N ALA A 23 -4.62 4.93 -15.14
CA ALA A 23 -5.13 5.95 -14.22
C ALA A 23 -5.28 7.35 -14.87
N LEU A 24 -4.42 7.67 -15.84
CA LEU A 24 -4.51 8.92 -16.61
C LEU A 24 -5.84 9.01 -17.40
N GLN A 25 -6.38 7.88 -17.85
CA GLN A 25 -7.65 7.85 -18.60
C GLN A 25 -8.86 7.99 -17.67
N GLU A 26 -8.66 7.77 -16.37
CA GLU A 26 -9.70 7.73 -15.35
C GLU A 26 -9.88 9.05 -14.57
N ASP A 27 -9.17 10.13 -14.93
CA ASP A 27 -9.18 11.42 -14.22
C ASP A 27 -8.96 11.30 -12.71
N CYS A 28 -8.00 10.44 -12.32
CA CYS A 28 -7.59 10.31 -10.93
C CYS A 28 -6.73 11.52 -10.54
N ARG A 29 -7.18 12.30 -9.58
CA ARG A 29 -6.50 13.52 -9.10
C ARG A 29 -5.83 13.32 -7.75
N GLY A 30 -6.28 12.34 -6.97
CA GLY A 30 -5.63 11.92 -5.75
C GLY A 30 -4.73 10.70 -5.99
N PHE A 31 -3.67 10.56 -5.17
CA PHE A 31 -2.76 9.43 -5.21
C PHE A 31 -2.56 8.87 -3.80
N LEU A 32 -2.72 7.57 -3.64
CA LEU A 32 -2.44 6.84 -2.41
C LEU A 32 -1.55 5.63 -2.75
N CYS A 33 -0.32 5.63 -2.24
CA CYS A 33 0.56 4.48 -2.28
C CYS A 33 0.66 3.88 -0.88
N LEU A 34 0.27 2.61 -0.74
CA LEU A 34 0.24 1.93 0.55
C LEU A 34 1.58 1.29 0.95
N GLY A 35 2.65 1.51 0.18
CA GLY A 35 3.98 1.01 0.50
C GLY A 35 4.38 -0.24 -0.27
N ASP A 36 5.47 -0.85 0.16
CA ASP A 36 6.21 -1.89 -0.54
C ASP A 36 6.54 -1.47 -1.99
N ILE A 37 7.13 -0.27 -2.06
CA ILE A 37 7.64 0.29 -3.32
C ILE A 37 8.83 -0.52 -3.80
N THR A 38 9.62 -1.03 -2.85
CA THR A 38 10.82 -1.82 -3.09
C THR A 38 10.62 -3.30 -2.74
N GLY A 39 11.68 -4.09 -2.91
CA GLY A 39 11.66 -5.53 -2.65
C GLY A 39 11.27 -6.36 -3.87
N TYR A 40 11.68 -7.60 -3.89
CA TYR A 40 11.47 -8.64 -4.92
C TYR A 40 11.95 -8.30 -6.33
N GLY A 41 11.48 -7.22 -6.93
CA GLY A 41 11.78 -6.83 -8.30
C GLY A 41 13.16 -6.19 -8.48
N PRO A 42 13.58 -5.97 -9.74
CA PRO A 42 14.96 -5.59 -10.05
C PRO A 42 15.25 -4.09 -9.99
N ASP A 43 14.24 -3.21 -10.12
CA ASP A 43 14.46 -1.80 -10.40
C ASP A 43 13.84 -0.85 -9.34
N PRO A 44 14.37 -0.86 -8.09
CA PRO A 44 13.80 -0.06 -7.00
C PRO A 44 13.85 1.45 -7.25
N ASP A 45 14.96 1.97 -7.77
CA ASP A 45 15.08 3.41 -8.06
C ASP A 45 14.11 3.90 -9.13
N ALA A 46 13.81 3.06 -10.12
CA ALA A 46 12.83 3.41 -11.15
C ALA A 46 11.43 3.55 -10.53
N CYS A 47 11.05 2.62 -9.64
CA CYS A 47 9.77 2.69 -8.93
C CYS A 47 9.69 3.90 -8.00
N VAL A 48 10.73 4.17 -7.22
CA VAL A 48 10.81 5.37 -6.36
C VAL A 48 10.59 6.64 -7.19
N ARG A 49 11.29 6.79 -8.33
CA ARG A 49 11.10 7.96 -9.21
C ARG A 49 9.68 8.08 -9.76
N LEU A 50 9.07 6.98 -10.16
CA LEU A 50 7.68 6.98 -10.67
C LEU A 50 6.69 7.38 -9.59
N VAL A 51 6.81 6.84 -8.37
CA VAL A 51 5.96 7.18 -7.22
C VAL A 51 6.13 8.67 -6.86
N LEU A 52 7.37 9.15 -6.79
CA LEU A 52 7.67 10.57 -6.52
C LEU A 52 7.04 11.50 -7.58
N ALA A 53 7.17 11.15 -8.86
CA ALA A 53 6.59 11.93 -9.94
C ALA A 53 5.04 11.97 -9.83
N GLN A 54 4.42 10.81 -9.62
CA GLN A 54 2.96 10.71 -9.46
C GLN A 54 2.46 11.47 -8.23
N ALA A 55 3.17 11.37 -7.10
CA ALA A 55 2.80 12.08 -5.88
C ALA A 55 2.90 13.62 -6.05
N ARG A 56 3.92 14.08 -6.77
CA ARG A 56 4.10 15.53 -7.06
C ARG A 56 3.01 16.08 -7.99
N ASP A 57 2.58 15.28 -8.97
CA ASP A 57 1.64 15.72 -10.00
C ASP A 57 0.17 15.60 -9.53
N ALA A 58 -0.10 14.86 -8.46
CA ALA A 58 -1.43 14.73 -7.86
C ALA A 58 -1.85 16.00 -7.09
N GLU A 59 -3.16 16.30 -7.08
CA GLU A 59 -3.73 17.39 -6.25
C GLU A 59 -3.62 17.07 -4.74
N MET A 60 -3.66 15.78 -4.38
CA MET A 60 -3.47 15.27 -3.02
C MET A 60 -2.78 13.92 -3.10
N ALA A 61 -1.70 13.75 -2.34
CA ALA A 61 -0.94 12.51 -2.34
C ALA A 61 -0.61 12.04 -0.92
N PHE A 62 -0.73 10.73 -0.72
CA PHE A 62 -0.23 10.01 0.45
C PHE A 62 0.63 8.86 -0.02
N VAL A 63 1.84 8.79 0.50
CA VAL A 63 2.78 7.70 0.22
C VAL A 63 3.26 7.11 1.53
N LEU A 64 3.01 5.84 1.73
CA LEU A 64 3.37 5.11 2.94
C LEU A 64 4.56 4.19 2.69
N SER A 65 5.26 3.86 3.76
CA SER A 65 6.27 2.81 3.79
C SER A 65 5.61 1.46 4.03
N GLY A 66 5.99 0.45 3.25
CA GLY A 66 5.67 -0.94 3.53
C GLY A 66 6.76 -1.64 4.36
N ASN A 67 6.56 -2.92 4.66
CA ASN A 67 7.52 -3.68 5.46
C ASN A 67 8.85 -3.89 4.71
N HIS A 68 8.86 -4.07 3.39
CA HIS A 68 10.11 -4.16 2.62
C HIS A 68 10.88 -2.85 2.62
N ASP A 69 10.20 -1.72 2.49
CA ASP A 69 10.81 -0.39 2.56
C ASP A 69 11.38 -0.14 3.97
N ALA A 70 10.65 -0.49 5.02
CA ALA A 70 11.07 -0.37 6.41
C ALA A 70 12.25 -1.31 6.75
N ALA A 71 12.29 -2.53 6.19
CA ALA A 71 13.45 -3.42 6.35
C ALA A 71 14.68 -2.90 5.60
N LEU A 72 14.49 -2.31 4.42
CA LEU A 72 15.56 -1.71 3.64
C LEU A 72 16.22 -0.57 4.41
N THR A 73 15.44 0.29 5.04
CA THR A 73 15.92 1.45 5.83
C THR A 73 16.34 1.07 7.26
N GLY A 74 16.13 -0.18 7.67
CA GLY A 74 16.55 -0.68 9.00
C GLY A 74 15.57 -0.36 10.13
N LYS A 75 14.36 0.11 9.83
CA LYS A 75 13.29 0.37 10.82
C LYS A 75 12.71 -0.92 11.41
N ILE A 76 12.77 -2.02 10.65
CA ILE A 76 12.44 -3.36 11.15
C ILE A 76 13.57 -4.35 10.83
N PRO A 77 13.75 -5.42 11.67
CA PRO A 77 14.77 -6.41 11.44
C PRO A 77 14.51 -7.23 10.17
N VAL A 78 15.52 -7.37 9.32
CA VAL A 78 15.42 -8.19 8.10
C VAL A 78 15.25 -9.68 8.44
N GLU A 79 15.66 -10.09 9.62
CA GLU A 79 15.54 -11.45 10.15
C GLU A 79 14.10 -11.93 10.33
N TRP A 80 13.14 -11.00 10.39
CA TRP A 80 11.70 -11.35 10.46
C TRP A 80 11.16 -11.90 9.14
N PHE A 81 11.89 -11.67 8.05
CA PHE A 81 11.49 -12.11 6.72
C PHE A 81 11.92 -13.55 6.44
N ASN A 82 11.20 -14.24 5.56
CA ASN A 82 11.66 -15.52 5.02
C ASN A 82 12.94 -15.31 4.17
N ALA A 83 13.67 -16.40 3.93
CA ALA A 83 14.96 -16.37 3.24
C ALA A 83 14.90 -15.74 1.83
N HIS A 84 13.75 -15.80 1.15
CA HIS A 84 13.59 -15.19 -0.17
C HIS A 84 13.49 -13.66 -0.05
N ALA A 85 12.67 -13.18 0.84
CA ALA A 85 12.51 -11.74 1.10
C ALA A 85 13.79 -11.11 1.68
N GLN A 86 14.53 -11.83 2.55
CA GLN A 86 15.85 -11.38 3.02
C GLN A 86 16.82 -11.14 1.87
N ARG A 87 16.92 -12.10 0.93
CA ARG A 87 17.77 -11.94 -0.27
C ARG A 87 17.34 -10.76 -1.14
N SER A 88 16.03 -10.56 -1.25
CA SER A 88 15.47 -9.42 -1.97
C SER A 88 15.88 -8.07 -1.34
N VAL A 89 15.79 -7.93 -0.03
CA VAL A 89 16.24 -6.71 0.67
C VAL A 89 17.75 -6.51 0.48
N GLN A 90 18.57 -7.58 0.55
CA GLN A 90 20.01 -7.49 0.31
C GLN A 90 20.33 -7.05 -1.13
N TYR A 91 19.61 -7.59 -2.12
CA TYR A 91 19.74 -7.14 -3.50
C TYR A 91 19.36 -5.67 -3.64
N THR A 92 18.20 -5.27 -3.14
CA THR A 92 17.75 -3.88 -3.18
C THR A 92 18.80 -2.94 -2.60
N ARG A 93 19.38 -3.26 -1.44
CA ARG A 93 20.48 -2.49 -0.81
C ARG A 93 21.70 -2.34 -1.69
N SER A 94 21.97 -3.32 -2.56
CA SER A 94 23.15 -3.31 -3.43
C SER A 94 23.00 -2.45 -4.68
N VAL A 95 21.76 -2.08 -5.06
CA VAL A 95 21.47 -1.40 -6.33
C VAL A 95 20.76 -0.05 -6.16
N ILE A 96 20.11 0.19 -5.04
CA ILE A 96 19.35 1.42 -4.80
C ILE A 96 20.26 2.59 -4.47
N SER A 97 19.89 3.78 -4.90
CA SER A 97 20.62 5.02 -4.58
C SER A 97 20.39 5.47 -3.13
N GLU A 98 21.37 6.15 -2.54
CA GLU A 98 21.27 6.72 -1.21
C GLU A 98 20.09 7.70 -1.09
N ALA A 99 19.88 8.55 -2.11
CA ALA A 99 18.77 9.48 -2.14
C ALA A 99 17.39 8.79 -2.09
N SER A 100 17.24 7.63 -2.75
CA SER A 100 16.01 6.84 -2.65
C SER A 100 15.83 6.22 -1.27
N VAL A 101 16.91 5.75 -0.65
CA VAL A 101 16.88 5.22 0.73
C VAL A 101 16.47 6.32 1.72
N GLU A 102 17.07 7.50 1.64
CA GLU A 102 16.73 8.65 2.49
C GLU A 102 15.25 9.04 2.35
N TRP A 103 14.75 9.06 1.12
CA TRP A 103 13.34 9.37 0.89
C TRP A 103 12.42 8.28 1.46
N LEU A 104 12.71 7.00 1.23
CA LEU A 104 11.94 5.88 1.78
C LEU A 104 11.96 5.88 3.32
N ASP A 105 13.09 6.27 3.92
CA ASP A 105 13.22 6.41 5.37
C ASP A 105 12.35 7.54 5.93
N SER A 106 12.08 8.56 5.14
CA SER A 106 11.20 9.67 5.55
C SER A 106 9.70 9.34 5.54
N LEU A 107 9.31 8.20 4.95
CA LEU A 107 7.91 7.83 4.82
C LEU A 107 7.30 7.37 6.15
N GLU A 108 6.05 7.77 6.38
CA GLU A 108 5.23 7.30 7.48
C GLU A 108 4.64 5.90 7.18
N HIS A 109 4.19 5.20 8.20
CA HIS A 109 3.61 3.85 8.07
C HIS A 109 2.10 3.87 7.97
N THR A 110 1.48 5.01 8.29
CA THR A 110 0.03 5.20 8.32
C THR A 110 -0.33 6.60 7.85
N ALA A 111 -1.53 6.76 7.33
CA ALA A 111 -2.09 8.07 7.04
C ALA A 111 -3.58 8.14 7.41
N ARG A 112 -3.99 9.33 7.85
CA ARG A 112 -5.40 9.71 7.95
C ARG A 112 -5.70 10.62 6.77
N LEU A 113 -6.46 10.11 5.79
CA LEU A 113 -6.73 10.85 4.56
C LEU A 113 -7.76 11.97 4.80
N ASP A 114 -8.73 11.67 5.67
CA ASP A 114 -9.75 12.61 6.15
C ASP A 114 -10.28 12.14 7.52
N ASN A 115 -11.39 12.71 7.97
CA ASN A 115 -11.98 12.39 9.28
C ASN A 115 -12.49 10.93 9.39
N ALA A 116 -12.74 10.27 8.27
CA ALA A 116 -13.38 8.96 8.22
C ALA A 116 -12.52 7.89 7.54
N THR A 117 -11.36 8.26 6.96
CA THR A 117 -10.56 7.37 6.11
C THR A 117 -9.15 7.19 6.67
N TRP A 118 -8.78 5.93 6.89
CA TRP A 118 -7.46 5.49 7.33
C TRP A 118 -6.74 4.70 6.24
N ALA A 119 -5.41 4.75 6.23
CA ALA A 119 -4.57 3.94 5.37
C ALA A 119 -3.33 3.45 6.13
N SER A 120 -2.95 2.20 5.88
CA SER A 120 -1.72 1.57 6.34
C SER A 120 -1.26 0.52 5.33
N HIS A 121 0.02 0.14 5.37
CA HIS A 121 0.49 -0.95 4.52
C HIS A 121 -0.10 -2.29 4.97
N GLY A 122 0.13 -2.68 6.22
CA GLY A 122 -0.50 -3.84 6.87
C GLY A 122 -1.85 -3.51 7.48
N SER A 123 -2.31 -4.34 8.42
CA SER A 123 -3.55 -4.07 9.14
C SER A 123 -3.44 -2.78 9.98
N PRO A 124 -4.54 -2.08 10.26
CA PRO A 124 -4.48 -0.86 11.08
C PRO A 124 -3.87 -1.05 12.47
N LEU A 125 -3.95 -2.27 13.02
CA LEU A 125 -3.44 -2.60 14.35
C LEU A 125 -1.94 -2.96 14.34
N GLU A 126 -1.44 -3.42 13.19
CA GLU A 126 -0.03 -3.69 12.92
C GLU A 126 0.34 -3.14 11.54
N PRO A 127 0.60 -1.83 11.42
CA PRO A 127 0.62 -1.13 10.13
C PRO A 127 1.66 -1.60 9.11
N LEU A 128 2.73 -2.27 9.54
CA LEU A 128 3.78 -2.75 8.64
C LEU A 128 3.69 -4.25 8.35
N THR A 129 3.28 -5.06 9.36
CA THR A 129 3.47 -6.52 9.30
C THR A 129 2.18 -7.31 9.50
N GLY A 130 1.09 -6.62 9.86
CA GLY A 130 -0.19 -7.26 10.12
C GLY A 130 -0.90 -7.67 8.84
N TYR A 131 -1.24 -8.94 8.73
CA TYR A 131 -2.07 -9.46 7.64
C TYR A 131 -3.56 -9.31 7.94
N LEU A 132 -4.34 -9.05 6.92
CA LEU A 132 -5.80 -9.00 7.00
C LEU A 132 -6.41 -10.05 6.06
N TRP A 133 -6.48 -11.30 6.53
CA TRP A 133 -6.99 -12.43 5.75
C TRP A 133 -8.48 -12.72 5.95
N GLY A 134 -9.14 -12.01 6.86
CA GLY A 134 -10.54 -12.25 7.26
C GLY A 134 -10.64 -12.85 8.66
N GLY A 135 -11.83 -13.33 9.01
CA GLY A 135 -12.04 -13.99 10.30
C GLY A 135 -11.98 -13.04 11.50
N LEU A 136 -11.29 -13.47 12.56
CA LEU A 136 -11.23 -12.75 13.81
C LEU A 136 -10.46 -11.43 13.69
N GLU A 137 -9.33 -11.42 12.95
CA GLU A 137 -8.54 -10.21 12.75
C GLU A 137 -9.39 -9.10 12.11
N THR A 138 -10.17 -9.43 11.08
CA THR A 138 -11.06 -8.47 10.44
C THR A 138 -12.13 -7.97 11.40
N ALA A 139 -12.70 -8.82 12.24
CA ALA A 139 -13.69 -8.40 13.24
C ALA A 139 -13.10 -7.43 14.27
N ILE A 140 -11.86 -7.65 14.69
CA ILE A 140 -11.14 -6.76 15.63
C ILE A 140 -10.86 -5.41 14.94
N VAL A 141 -10.43 -5.41 13.67
CA VAL A 141 -10.22 -4.18 12.88
C VAL A 141 -11.52 -3.39 12.74
N PHE A 142 -12.65 -4.04 12.49
CA PHE A 142 -13.96 -3.36 12.43
C PHE A 142 -14.37 -2.74 13.77
N SER A 143 -14.08 -3.40 14.90
CA SER A 143 -14.30 -2.81 16.22
C SER A 143 -13.42 -1.57 16.42
N TRP A 144 -12.13 -1.68 16.10
CA TRP A 144 -11.20 -0.56 16.16
C TRP A 144 -11.64 0.61 15.26
N MET A 145 -12.10 0.36 14.03
CA MET A 145 -12.62 1.39 13.13
C MET A 145 -13.81 2.12 13.74
N THR A 146 -14.74 1.37 14.37
CA THR A 146 -15.91 1.94 15.05
C THR A 146 -15.50 2.82 16.22
N ASP A 147 -14.59 2.34 17.07
CA ASP A 147 -14.10 3.07 18.24
C ASP A 147 -13.29 4.32 17.87
N SER A 148 -12.64 4.29 16.71
CA SER A 148 -11.81 5.38 16.17
C SER A 148 -12.56 6.29 15.18
N GLU A 149 -13.84 6.05 14.96
CA GLU A 149 -14.72 6.82 14.04
C GLU A 149 -14.29 6.74 12.56
N PHE A 150 -13.55 5.70 12.17
CA PHE A 150 -13.23 5.44 10.76
C PHE A 150 -14.32 4.59 10.10
N SER A 151 -14.72 4.98 8.88
CA SER A 151 -15.68 4.24 8.06
C SER A 151 -15.02 3.54 6.87
N LEU A 152 -13.80 3.94 6.50
CA LEU A 152 -13.03 3.38 5.39
C LEU A 152 -11.58 3.15 5.81
N CYS A 153 -11.03 1.98 5.43
CA CYS A 153 -9.63 1.65 5.64
C CYS A 153 -9.02 1.00 4.40
N PHE A 154 -7.87 1.50 3.97
CA PHE A 154 -7.08 0.91 2.90
C PHE A 154 -5.87 0.17 3.48
N CYS A 155 -5.69 -1.10 3.05
CA CYS A 155 -4.56 -1.94 3.43
C CYS A 155 -4.00 -2.67 2.20
N GLY A 156 -2.69 -2.90 2.17
CA GLY A 156 -1.96 -3.72 1.21
C GLY A 156 -1.48 -5.03 1.83
N HIS A 157 -0.20 -5.38 1.59
CA HIS A 157 0.58 -6.44 2.24
C HIS A 157 0.15 -7.88 1.93
N THR A 158 -1.12 -8.14 1.73
CA THR A 158 -1.62 -9.51 1.51
C THR A 158 -1.41 -10.01 0.08
N HIS A 159 -1.17 -9.13 -0.89
CA HIS A 159 -1.19 -9.40 -2.34
C HIS A 159 -2.49 -10.07 -2.81
N GLU A 160 -3.56 -9.96 -2.03
CA GLU A 160 -4.88 -10.50 -2.36
C GLU A 160 -5.89 -9.36 -2.41
N ALA A 161 -6.54 -9.18 -3.56
CA ALA A 161 -7.60 -8.20 -3.70
C ALA A 161 -8.83 -8.66 -2.92
N ALA A 162 -9.19 -7.93 -1.87
CA ALA A 162 -10.33 -8.26 -1.02
C ALA A 162 -11.05 -7.00 -0.55
N LEU A 163 -12.37 -7.10 -0.43
CA LEU A 163 -13.22 -6.12 0.22
C LEU A 163 -13.88 -6.75 1.45
N TYR A 164 -13.75 -6.08 2.59
CA TYR A 164 -14.45 -6.43 3.82
C TYR A 164 -15.50 -5.36 4.09
N TYR A 165 -16.73 -5.76 4.43
CA TYR A 165 -17.84 -4.83 4.65
C TYR A 165 -18.85 -5.33 5.68
N GLY A 166 -19.63 -4.43 6.25
CA GLY A 166 -20.65 -4.72 7.25
C GLY A 166 -20.09 -5.38 8.51
N LYS A 167 -20.74 -6.44 9.01
CA LYS A 167 -20.29 -7.15 10.22
C LYS A 167 -19.19 -8.18 9.86
N ALA A 168 -18.03 -7.70 9.40
CA ALA A 168 -16.86 -8.52 9.05
C ALA A 168 -17.13 -9.59 7.97
N ARG A 169 -17.95 -9.28 6.97
CA ARG A 169 -18.17 -10.15 5.82
C ARG A 169 -17.05 -9.95 4.81
N LYS A 170 -16.37 -11.03 4.46
CA LYS A 170 -15.37 -11.05 3.39
C LYS A 170 -16.06 -11.25 2.04
N LYS A 171 -15.80 -10.38 1.08
CA LYS A 171 -15.96 -10.65 -0.33
C LYS A 171 -14.58 -10.54 -0.97
N VAL A 172 -14.01 -11.67 -1.38
CA VAL A 172 -12.86 -11.65 -2.29
C VAL A 172 -13.39 -11.08 -3.60
N ILE A 173 -12.89 -9.91 -3.95
CA ILE A 173 -13.12 -9.32 -5.25
C ILE A 173 -11.82 -9.54 -6.01
N ALA A 174 -11.83 -10.49 -6.96
CA ALA A 174 -10.91 -10.41 -8.07
C ALA A 174 -11.65 -9.59 -9.15
N PRO A 175 -11.54 -8.26 -9.16
CA PRO A 175 -12.15 -7.47 -10.22
C PRO A 175 -11.48 -7.88 -11.52
N ALA A 176 -12.27 -8.21 -12.53
CA ALA A 176 -11.76 -8.24 -13.88
C ALA A 176 -11.24 -6.83 -14.23
N PRO A 177 -10.21 -6.69 -15.07
CA PRO A 177 -9.76 -5.38 -15.51
C PRO A 177 -10.93 -4.56 -16.04
N GLY A 178 -11.17 -3.39 -15.43
CA GLY A 178 -12.29 -2.50 -15.77
C GLY A 178 -13.54 -2.62 -14.89
N ASP A 179 -13.59 -3.55 -13.95
CA ASP A 179 -14.70 -3.61 -12.99
C ASP A 179 -14.58 -2.49 -11.94
N ALA A 180 -15.61 -1.67 -11.84
CA ALA A 180 -15.75 -0.69 -10.77
C ALA A 180 -16.59 -1.29 -9.63
N ALA A 181 -16.04 -1.35 -8.42
CA ALA A 181 -16.85 -1.60 -7.24
C ALA A 181 -17.48 -0.28 -6.78
N VAL A 182 -18.80 -0.14 -6.93
CA VAL A 182 -19.54 1.01 -6.41
C VAL A 182 -20.03 0.70 -5.00
N PHE A 183 -19.62 1.51 -4.02
CA PHE A 183 -19.96 1.35 -2.61
C PHE A 183 -21.18 2.18 -2.17
N SER A 184 -22.11 2.46 -3.09
CA SER A 184 -23.28 3.31 -2.78
C SER A 184 -24.26 2.69 -1.78
N ASP A 185 -24.16 1.40 -1.46
CA ASP A 185 -25.11 0.66 -0.66
C ASP A 185 -24.48 -0.08 0.53
N VAL A 186 -23.36 0.42 1.06
CA VAL A 186 -22.81 -0.09 2.33
C VAL A 186 -23.49 0.65 3.46
N PRO A 187 -24.38 -0.02 4.22
CA PRO A 187 -25.09 0.60 5.35
C PRO A 187 -24.14 0.88 6.51
#